data_b908af1c87d6359c66da225984955b40
#
_entry.id   b908af1c87d6359c66da225984955b40
#
_cell.length_a   1.000
_cell.length_b   1.000
_cell.length_c   1.000
_cell.angle_alpha   90.00
_cell.angle_beta   90.00
_cell.angle_gamma   90.00
#
_symmetry.space_group_name_H-M   'P 1'
#
loop_
_entity.id
_entity.type
_entity.pdbx_description
1 polymer ?
#
loop_
_entity_poly.entity_id
_entity_poly.type
_entity_poly.pdbx_seq_one_letter_code
_entity_poly.pdbx_strand_id
1 'polypeptide(L)'
;LIDMFNQDDLYTTTTQSVYGIPTFMGNHDMGRTGYFIHSATYGDDDLTLQRSKLANEVLFFSRGAPVLYYGDEKGMVGSGGDKSARQDMFPTEVTDWQGEYRIGSSPIGTKSAFDVSNPLERQITAIGNLIKSNPALRSGTQQLRATSRSAIAMSRYLDGQEYVVIFNSGETDEPIEFSVSTDSTWETIYGTPKSLQVTGKKIKVLVPALSSVVIKAEKKHAPSAKLSVNLAPIDYDYATPNWLSLRATVPGDDFVEVNFQIRKKGATKWSNIGTADRRTFETSEVSGGLFRVFTQPRKYPSGTTIEAIAIAKNSVGDIAYSKVRTFKI
;
A
#
# COMPACT_ATOMS: atom_id res chain seq x y z
N LEU A 1 9.66 0.25 -1.11
CA LEU A 1 8.21 0.04 -1.06
C LEU A 1 7.86 -1.44 -0.98
N ILE A 2 8.43 -2.29 -1.84
CA ILE A 2 8.12 -3.74 -1.88
C ILE A 2 8.39 -4.38 -0.52
N ASP A 3 9.58 -4.18 0.04
CA ASP A 3 9.94 -4.76 1.34
C ASP A 3 9.03 -4.25 2.46
N MET A 4 8.66 -2.98 2.41
CA MET A 4 7.71 -2.39 3.35
C MET A 4 6.35 -3.07 3.26
N PHE A 5 5.78 -3.23 2.06
CA PHE A 5 4.49 -3.89 1.88
C PHE A 5 4.54 -5.39 2.18
N ASN A 6 5.65 -6.06 1.89
CA ASN A 6 5.84 -7.46 2.23
C ASN A 6 5.90 -7.73 3.74
N GLN A 7 6.14 -6.70 4.55
CA GLN A 7 6.17 -6.79 6.01
C GLN A 7 4.88 -6.31 6.69
N ASP A 8 3.84 -6.00 5.94
CA ASP A 8 2.56 -5.50 6.46
C ASP A 8 1.92 -6.45 7.48
N ASP A 9 2.17 -7.75 7.36
CA ASP A 9 1.71 -8.76 8.30
C ASP A 9 2.31 -8.63 9.72
N LEU A 10 3.47 -7.99 9.88
CA LEU A 10 4.05 -7.69 11.20
C LEU A 10 3.21 -6.66 11.99
N TYR A 11 2.47 -5.83 11.30
CA TYR A 11 1.65 -4.75 11.88
C TYR A 11 0.17 -5.12 11.97
N THR A 12 -0.25 -6.28 11.45
CA THR A 12 -1.64 -6.74 11.52
C THR A 12 -1.83 -7.62 12.76
N THR A 13 -2.79 -7.25 13.59
CA THR A 13 -3.16 -7.97 14.84
C THR A 13 -4.67 -8.24 14.86
N THR A 14 -5.18 -8.74 15.98
CA THR A 14 -6.63 -8.94 16.18
C THR A 14 -7.43 -7.63 16.24
N THR A 15 -6.77 -6.51 16.51
CA THR A 15 -7.41 -5.21 16.73
C THR A 15 -6.88 -4.10 15.84
N GLN A 16 -5.82 -4.38 15.07
CA GLN A 16 -5.16 -3.40 14.22
C GLN A 16 -4.93 -3.98 12.83
N SER A 17 -5.04 -3.13 11.83
CA SER A 17 -4.75 -3.45 10.42
C SER A 17 -3.83 -2.39 9.83
N VAL A 18 -2.94 -2.80 8.94
CA VAL A 18 -2.07 -1.89 8.17
C VAL A 18 -2.85 -0.84 7.39
N TYR A 19 -4.11 -1.10 7.07
CA TYR A 19 -4.97 -0.15 6.35
C TYR A 19 -5.37 1.06 7.21
N GLY A 20 -5.25 0.98 8.53
CA GLY A 20 -5.49 2.07 9.46
C GLY A 20 -4.22 2.78 9.96
N ILE A 21 -3.03 2.32 9.57
CA ILE A 21 -1.77 2.94 10.00
C ILE A 21 -1.57 4.28 9.27
N PRO A 22 -1.29 5.38 10.00
CA PRO A 22 -0.90 6.64 9.38
C PRO A 22 0.33 6.47 8.50
N THR A 23 0.24 6.92 7.25
CA THR A 23 1.34 6.96 6.29
C THR A 23 1.66 8.40 5.94
N PHE A 24 2.91 8.77 5.96
CA PHE A 24 3.38 10.11 5.64
C PHE A 24 4.78 10.05 5.02
N MET A 25 5.16 11.10 4.30
CA MET A 25 6.47 11.22 3.66
C MET A 25 7.35 12.31 4.29
N GLY A 26 6.75 13.22 5.02
CA GLY A 26 7.45 14.29 5.73
C GLY A 26 6.67 14.74 6.97
N ASN A 27 7.34 15.38 7.90
CA ASN A 27 6.75 15.95 9.10
C ASN A 27 7.66 17.05 9.68
N HIS A 28 7.26 17.61 10.83
CA HIS A 28 7.99 18.69 11.51
C HIS A 28 9.33 18.27 12.14
N ASP A 29 9.62 16.97 12.28
CA ASP A 29 10.88 16.47 12.86
C ASP A 29 11.85 15.99 11.77
N MET A 30 11.34 15.25 10.78
CA MET A 30 12.15 14.70 9.69
C MET A 30 12.44 15.71 8.59
N GLY A 31 11.62 16.76 8.49
CA GLY A 31 11.63 17.69 7.38
C GLY A 31 10.58 17.35 6.31
N ARG A 32 10.51 18.18 5.28
CA ARG A 32 9.57 18.06 4.18
C ARG A 32 10.11 17.15 3.08
N THR A 33 9.26 16.30 2.52
CA THR A 33 9.60 15.50 1.34
C THR A 33 10.12 16.36 0.18
N GLY A 34 9.54 17.56 0.01
CA GLY A 34 9.97 18.52 -1.00
C GLY A 34 11.45 18.92 -0.88
N TYR A 35 11.99 19.01 0.34
CA TYR A 35 13.41 19.29 0.56
C TYR A 35 14.31 18.18 0.01
N PHE A 36 14.01 16.94 0.31
CA PHE A 36 14.78 15.78 -0.15
C PHE A 36 14.72 15.63 -1.67
N ILE A 37 13.53 15.84 -2.25
CA ILE A 37 13.35 15.78 -3.70
C ILE A 37 14.13 16.90 -4.39
N HIS A 38 13.98 18.15 -3.95
CA HIS A 38 14.66 19.31 -4.53
C HIS A 38 16.19 19.15 -4.44
N SER A 39 16.70 18.70 -3.32
CA SER A 39 18.13 18.40 -3.15
C SER A 39 18.63 17.32 -4.10
N ALA A 40 17.83 16.28 -4.33
CA ALA A 40 18.18 15.16 -5.21
C ALA A 40 18.05 15.49 -6.70
N THR A 41 17.36 16.56 -7.07
CA THR A 41 17.19 17.00 -8.46
C THR A 41 18.17 18.11 -8.87
N TYR A 42 19.04 18.49 -7.97
CA TYR A 42 20.07 19.52 -8.21
C TYR A 42 19.51 20.86 -8.72
N GLY A 43 18.29 21.20 -8.30
CA GLY A 43 17.63 22.48 -8.68
C GLY A 43 16.91 22.46 -10.02
N ASP A 44 16.69 21.29 -10.64
CA ASP A 44 15.79 21.14 -11.79
C ASP A 44 14.33 21.26 -11.31
N ASP A 45 13.69 22.37 -11.62
CA ASP A 45 12.32 22.68 -11.17
C ASP A 45 11.27 21.75 -11.75
N ASP A 46 11.38 21.39 -13.03
CA ASP A 46 10.42 20.52 -13.70
C ASP A 46 10.52 19.09 -13.14
N LEU A 47 11.72 18.58 -12.98
CA LEU A 47 11.98 17.27 -12.39
C LEU A 47 11.52 17.23 -10.91
N THR A 48 11.81 18.30 -10.15
CA THR A 48 11.36 18.44 -8.77
C THR A 48 9.84 18.39 -8.65
N LEU A 49 9.13 19.12 -9.52
CA LEU A 49 7.67 19.12 -9.53
C LEU A 49 7.09 17.75 -9.92
N GLN A 50 7.65 17.10 -10.94
CA GLN A 50 7.20 15.76 -11.37
C GLN A 50 7.40 14.72 -10.28
N ARG A 51 8.56 14.67 -9.64
CA ARG A 51 8.85 13.75 -8.53
C ARG A 51 7.97 14.02 -7.31
N SER A 52 7.67 15.29 -7.02
CA SER A 52 6.77 15.67 -5.91
C SER A 52 5.33 15.26 -6.19
N LYS A 53 4.87 15.36 -7.43
CA LYS A 53 3.57 14.84 -7.84
C LYS A 53 3.50 13.33 -7.69
N LEU A 54 4.51 12.59 -8.14
CA LEU A 54 4.55 11.14 -7.99
C LEU A 54 4.60 10.74 -6.51
N ALA A 55 5.31 11.47 -5.65
CA ALA A 55 5.33 11.24 -4.21
C ALA A 55 3.92 11.34 -3.60
N ASN A 56 3.15 12.36 -3.96
CA ASN A 56 1.75 12.49 -3.54
C ASN A 56 0.90 11.32 -4.05
N GLU A 57 1.06 10.89 -5.30
CA GLU A 57 0.36 9.74 -5.88
C GLU A 57 0.67 8.46 -5.10
N VAL A 58 1.93 8.20 -4.77
CA VAL A 58 2.34 7.06 -3.93
C VAL A 58 1.70 7.14 -2.55
N LEU A 59 1.70 8.32 -1.91
CA LEU A 59 1.10 8.52 -0.60
C LEU A 59 -0.41 8.21 -0.59
N PHE A 60 -1.15 8.73 -1.56
CA PHE A 60 -2.61 8.66 -1.57
C PHE A 60 -3.18 7.38 -2.17
N PHE A 61 -2.48 6.72 -3.09
CA PHE A 61 -2.96 5.50 -3.75
C PHE A 61 -2.47 4.21 -3.09
N SER A 62 -1.49 4.28 -2.18
CA SER A 62 -1.06 3.14 -1.37
C SER A 62 -1.99 2.91 -0.17
N ARG A 63 -1.86 1.74 0.47
CA ARG A 63 -2.60 1.42 1.70
C ARG A 63 -2.17 2.30 2.86
N GLY A 64 -3.04 2.44 3.86
CA GLY A 64 -2.85 3.23 5.08
C GLY A 64 -3.74 4.46 5.11
N ALA A 65 -3.61 5.24 6.16
CA ALA A 65 -4.28 6.54 6.32
C ALA A 65 -3.29 7.66 5.93
N PRO A 66 -3.37 8.23 4.72
CA PRO A 66 -2.41 9.23 4.27
C PRO A 66 -2.50 10.51 5.11
N VAL A 67 -1.35 10.96 5.58
CA VAL A 67 -1.20 12.22 6.32
C VAL A 67 -0.33 13.16 5.49
N LEU A 68 -0.91 14.23 5.01
CA LEU A 68 -0.21 15.32 4.35
C LEU A 68 0.28 16.32 5.39
N TYR A 69 1.56 16.62 5.39
CA TYR A 69 2.09 17.65 6.25
C TYR A 69 1.72 19.02 5.65
N TYR A 70 1.19 19.93 6.49
CA TYR A 70 0.70 21.25 6.03
C TYR A 70 1.77 22.01 5.26
N GLY A 71 1.38 22.67 4.18
CA GLY A 71 2.27 23.43 3.32
C GLY A 71 2.97 22.61 2.23
N ASP A 72 2.98 21.27 2.29
CA ASP A 72 3.49 20.44 1.19
C ASP A 72 2.63 20.62 -0.07
N GLU A 73 1.30 20.78 0.10
CA GLU A 73 0.38 21.12 -0.99
C GLU A 73 0.65 22.50 -1.59
N LYS A 74 1.31 23.37 -0.86
CA LYS A 74 1.73 24.71 -1.30
C LYS A 74 3.17 24.75 -1.82
N GLY A 75 3.83 23.59 -1.90
CA GLY A 75 5.19 23.45 -2.41
C GLY A 75 6.28 23.95 -1.46
N MET A 76 6.01 24.05 -0.17
CA MET A 76 7.01 24.40 0.83
C MET A 76 8.10 23.35 0.88
N VAL A 77 9.36 23.79 0.93
CA VAL A 77 10.54 22.91 0.90
C VAL A 77 11.27 22.90 2.23
N GLY A 78 11.53 24.07 2.81
CA GLY A 78 12.39 24.20 3.95
C GLY A 78 13.88 24.01 3.61
N SER A 79 14.71 24.08 4.62
CA SER A 79 16.16 23.87 4.50
C SER A 79 16.65 22.65 5.29
N GLY A 80 15.77 21.72 5.60
CA GLY A 80 16.07 20.52 6.37
C GLY A 80 14.93 20.15 7.32
N GLY A 81 15.27 19.50 8.42
CA GLY A 81 14.29 19.05 9.42
C GLY A 81 13.97 20.10 10.50
N ASP A 82 13.11 19.72 11.44
CA ASP A 82 12.71 20.43 12.63
C ASP A 82 12.25 21.87 12.35
N LYS A 83 12.92 22.91 12.89
CA LYS A 83 12.51 24.31 12.77
C LYS A 83 12.33 24.77 11.33
N SER A 84 13.20 24.33 10.43
CA SER A 84 13.15 24.68 9.01
C SER A 84 11.95 24.13 8.26
N ALA A 85 11.24 23.15 8.82
CA ALA A 85 10.04 22.58 8.24
C ALA A 85 8.73 23.15 8.83
N ARG A 86 8.81 24.23 9.64
CA ARG A 86 7.67 24.80 10.37
C ARG A 86 7.26 26.17 9.84
N GLN A 87 7.34 26.39 8.52
CA GLN A 87 6.98 27.65 7.87
C GLN A 87 5.52 28.02 8.14
N ASP A 88 5.26 29.32 8.15
CA ASP A 88 3.92 29.87 8.31
C ASP A 88 3.06 29.66 7.06
N MET A 89 1.78 29.38 7.25
CA MET A 89 0.78 29.36 6.18
C MET A 89 0.16 30.74 5.91
N PHE A 90 0.19 31.64 6.90
CA PHE A 90 -0.23 33.04 6.80
C PHE A 90 0.97 33.96 6.48
N PRO A 91 0.79 35.26 6.27
CA PRO A 91 1.90 36.19 6.01
C PRO A 91 2.97 36.05 7.08
N THR A 92 4.19 35.74 6.67
CA THR A 92 5.30 35.53 7.59
C THR A 92 6.12 36.79 7.74
N GLU A 93 6.62 37.09 8.96
CA GLU A 93 7.60 38.13 9.25
C GLU A 93 9.04 37.58 9.15
N VAL A 94 9.22 36.28 8.96
CA VAL A 94 10.54 35.65 8.82
C VAL A 94 11.05 35.86 7.40
N THR A 95 12.05 36.71 7.26
CA THR A 95 12.61 37.11 5.96
C THR A 95 13.10 35.93 5.14
N ASP A 96 13.74 34.96 5.76
CA ASP A 96 14.22 33.74 5.08
C ASP A 96 13.08 32.94 4.43
N TRP A 97 11.92 32.86 5.08
CA TRP A 97 10.76 32.17 4.53
C TRP A 97 10.05 32.94 3.41
N GLN A 98 10.16 34.26 3.41
CA GLN A 98 9.60 35.08 2.33
C GLN A 98 10.29 34.81 0.99
N GLY A 99 11.61 34.58 1.02
CA GLY A 99 12.43 34.30 -0.16
C GLY A 99 12.62 32.82 -0.46
N GLU A 100 12.07 31.89 0.37
CA GLU A 100 12.32 30.48 0.25
C GLU A 100 11.78 29.90 -1.07
N TYR A 101 12.57 28.99 -1.65
CA TYR A 101 12.16 28.23 -2.83
C TYR A 101 10.88 27.42 -2.57
N ARG A 102 9.99 27.39 -3.55
CA ARG A 102 8.73 26.61 -3.51
C ARG A 102 8.55 25.81 -4.78
N ILE A 103 8.18 24.55 -4.63
CA ILE A 103 7.93 23.65 -5.76
C ILE A 103 6.71 24.13 -6.52
N GLY A 104 6.87 24.36 -7.83
CA GLY A 104 5.81 24.72 -8.76
C GLY A 104 5.19 26.10 -8.58
N SER A 105 5.84 27.00 -7.80
CA SER A 105 5.43 28.40 -7.65
C SER A 105 6.60 29.27 -7.25
N SER A 106 6.44 30.60 -7.41
CA SER A 106 7.43 31.58 -6.91
C SER A 106 7.45 31.60 -5.36
N PRO A 107 8.53 32.13 -4.74
CA PRO A 107 8.55 32.41 -3.32
C PRO A 107 7.32 33.20 -2.86
N ILE A 108 6.93 33.00 -1.58
CA ILE A 108 5.67 33.55 -1.07
C ILE A 108 5.69 35.05 -0.85
N GLY A 109 6.88 35.62 -0.54
CA GLY A 109 7.02 37.02 -0.12
C GLY A 109 6.21 37.28 1.16
N THR A 110 5.49 38.39 1.17
CA THR A 110 4.62 38.81 2.27
C THR A 110 3.17 38.32 2.15
N LYS A 111 2.89 37.39 1.21
CA LYS A 111 1.53 36.84 0.97
C LYS A 111 1.22 35.71 1.91
N SER A 112 -0.07 35.46 2.10
CA SER A 112 -0.54 34.22 2.72
C SER A 112 -0.43 33.04 1.75
N ALA A 113 0.02 31.89 2.22
CA ALA A 113 0.04 30.65 1.43
C ALA A 113 -1.38 30.18 1.06
N PHE A 114 -2.39 30.55 1.84
CA PHE A 114 -3.79 30.25 1.54
C PHE A 114 -4.30 30.95 0.27
N ASP A 115 -3.73 32.12 -0.05
CA ASP A 115 -4.15 32.95 -1.18
C ASP A 115 -3.42 32.62 -2.50
N VAL A 116 -2.45 31.69 -2.45
CA VAL A 116 -1.62 31.32 -3.62
C VAL A 116 -1.95 29.92 -4.09
N SER A 117 -2.34 29.78 -5.36
CA SER A 117 -2.55 28.49 -6.01
C SER A 117 -1.23 27.77 -6.28
N ASN A 118 -1.22 26.43 -6.09
CA ASN A 118 -0.06 25.60 -6.40
C ASN A 118 -0.48 24.35 -7.22
N PRO A 119 0.35 23.88 -8.18
CA PRO A 119 0.04 22.67 -8.96
C PRO A 119 -0.06 21.39 -8.10
N LEU A 120 0.65 21.31 -6.96
CA LEU A 120 0.53 20.18 -6.04
C LEU A 120 -0.82 20.18 -5.35
N GLU A 121 -1.31 21.33 -4.89
CA GLU A 121 -2.64 21.48 -4.30
C GLU A 121 -3.76 21.04 -5.26
N ARG A 122 -3.66 21.46 -6.53
CA ARG A 122 -4.64 21.05 -7.54
C ARG A 122 -4.61 19.54 -7.79
N GLN A 123 -3.42 18.96 -7.83
CA GLN A 123 -3.25 17.51 -7.98
C GLN A 123 -3.85 16.75 -6.78
N ILE A 124 -3.50 17.15 -5.56
CA ILE A 124 -4.01 16.51 -4.32
C ILE A 124 -5.54 16.61 -4.26
N THR A 125 -6.11 17.75 -4.64
CA THR A 125 -7.56 17.94 -4.73
C THR A 125 -8.18 16.97 -5.73
N ALA A 126 -7.58 16.82 -6.91
CA ALA A 126 -8.06 15.89 -7.94
C ALA A 126 -7.98 14.43 -7.46
N ILE A 127 -6.88 14.02 -6.83
CA ILE A 127 -6.71 12.70 -6.22
C ILE A 127 -7.77 12.47 -5.11
N GLY A 128 -7.97 13.45 -4.23
CA GLY A 128 -8.97 13.37 -3.17
C GLY A 128 -10.39 13.15 -3.69
N ASN A 129 -10.77 13.84 -4.78
CA ASN A 129 -12.06 13.65 -5.44
C ASN A 129 -12.17 12.27 -6.11
N LEU A 130 -11.10 11.79 -6.74
CA LEU A 130 -11.05 10.46 -7.33
C LEU A 130 -11.25 9.37 -6.26
N ILE A 131 -10.55 9.47 -5.14
CA ILE A 131 -10.64 8.53 -4.02
C ILE A 131 -12.06 8.52 -3.39
N LYS A 132 -12.70 9.68 -3.26
CA LYS A 132 -14.09 9.77 -2.77
C LYS A 132 -15.04 8.99 -3.66
N SER A 133 -14.86 9.07 -4.97
CA SER A 133 -15.70 8.38 -5.95
C SER A 133 -15.33 6.89 -6.12
N ASN A 134 -14.17 6.46 -5.64
CA ASN A 134 -13.63 5.12 -5.81
C ASN A 134 -13.16 4.55 -4.45
N PRO A 135 -14.09 4.07 -3.59
CA PRO A 135 -13.78 3.70 -2.20
C PRO A 135 -12.68 2.65 -2.02
N ALA A 136 -12.45 1.76 -2.99
CA ALA A 136 -11.38 0.78 -2.93
C ALA A 136 -9.99 1.43 -2.92
N LEU A 137 -9.81 2.61 -3.53
CA LEU A 137 -8.55 3.36 -3.46
C LEU A 137 -8.26 3.89 -2.06
N ARG A 138 -9.29 4.06 -1.21
CA ARG A 138 -9.15 4.49 0.18
C ARG A 138 -9.07 3.33 1.15
N SER A 139 -10.03 2.40 1.09
CA SER A 139 -10.27 1.39 2.13
C SER A 139 -10.11 -0.05 1.61
N GLY A 140 -9.78 -0.24 0.33
CA GLY A 140 -9.62 -1.56 -0.26
C GLY A 140 -8.35 -2.25 0.22
N THR A 141 -8.37 -3.57 0.22
CA THR A 141 -7.16 -4.38 0.42
C THR A 141 -6.14 -4.11 -0.67
N GLN A 142 -4.87 -4.30 -0.37
CA GLN A 142 -3.78 -4.08 -1.30
C GLN A 142 -3.04 -5.39 -1.58
N GLN A 143 -2.82 -5.68 -2.86
CA GLN A 143 -2.05 -6.84 -3.28
C GLN A 143 -1.03 -6.46 -4.34
N LEU A 144 0.25 -6.76 -4.09
CA LEU A 144 1.31 -6.59 -5.08
C LEU A 144 1.07 -7.52 -6.28
N ARG A 145 1.14 -6.99 -7.49
CA ARG A 145 0.95 -7.74 -8.74
C ARG A 145 2.25 -8.01 -9.47
N ALA A 146 3.04 -7.00 -9.67
CA ALA A 146 4.34 -7.11 -10.33
C ALA A 146 5.24 -5.93 -10.01
N THR A 147 6.51 -6.12 -10.33
CA THR A 147 7.52 -5.08 -10.34
C THR A 147 8.36 -5.20 -11.60
N SER A 148 8.86 -4.08 -12.08
CA SER A 148 9.87 -4.02 -13.14
C SER A 148 11.06 -3.18 -12.66
N ARG A 149 11.92 -2.72 -13.55
CA ARG A 149 13.10 -1.92 -13.19
C ARG A 149 12.74 -0.68 -12.35
N SER A 150 11.70 0.04 -12.74
CA SER A 150 11.28 1.29 -12.08
C SER A 150 9.79 1.38 -11.80
N ALA A 151 9.00 0.37 -12.20
CA ALA A 151 7.57 0.39 -11.95
C ALA A 151 7.12 -0.72 -10.97
N ILE A 152 6.03 -0.42 -10.28
CA ILE A 152 5.33 -1.33 -9.37
C ILE A 152 3.82 -1.28 -9.67
N ALA A 153 3.18 -2.44 -9.77
CA ALA A 153 1.74 -2.57 -9.95
C ALA A 153 1.10 -3.25 -8.74
N MET A 154 0.01 -2.68 -8.23
CA MET A 154 -0.71 -3.16 -7.06
C MET A 154 -2.22 -3.11 -7.30
N SER A 155 -2.94 -4.20 -7.01
CA SER A 155 -4.39 -4.16 -6.94
C SER A 155 -4.88 -3.52 -5.64
N ARG A 156 -5.96 -2.77 -5.76
CA ARG A 156 -6.81 -2.31 -4.65
C ARG A 156 -8.18 -2.92 -4.85
N TYR A 157 -8.73 -3.55 -3.82
CA TYR A 157 -9.96 -4.32 -3.93
C TYR A 157 -10.92 -4.05 -2.77
N LEU A 158 -12.19 -3.78 -3.09
CA LEU A 158 -13.28 -3.60 -2.13
C LEU A 158 -14.62 -3.96 -2.80
N ASP A 159 -15.45 -4.74 -2.11
CA ASP A 159 -16.85 -5.02 -2.50
C ASP A 159 -17.02 -5.52 -3.95
N GLY A 160 -16.12 -6.40 -4.38
CA GLY A 160 -16.12 -6.97 -5.73
C GLY A 160 -15.42 -6.11 -6.78
N GLN A 161 -15.03 -4.89 -6.47
CA GLN A 161 -14.41 -3.99 -7.44
C GLN A 161 -12.88 -4.03 -7.33
N GLU A 162 -12.22 -4.39 -8.42
CA GLU A 162 -10.76 -4.35 -8.55
C GLU A 162 -10.30 -3.09 -9.27
N TYR A 163 -9.27 -2.47 -8.74
CA TYR A 163 -8.47 -1.42 -9.34
C TYR A 163 -7.02 -1.87 -9.40
N VAL A 164 -6.24 -1.38 -10.35
CA VAL A 164 -4.79 -1.50 -10.30
C VAL A 164 -4.17 -0.12 -10.33
N VAL A 165 -3.32 0.13 -9.37
CA VAL A 165 -2.47 1.33 -9.29
C VAL A 165 -1.07 0.93 -9.75
N ILE A 166 -0.50 1.72 -10.65
CA ILE A 166 0.81 1.47 -11.23
C ILE A 166 1.64 2.74 -11.09
N PHE A 167 2.81 2.65 -10.46
CA PHE A 167 3.76 3.77 -10.32
C PHE A 167 5.00 3.49 -11.16
N ASN A 168 5.51 4.50 -11.85
CA ASN A 168 6.83 4.48 -12.46
C ASN A 168 7.69 5.60 -11.87
N SER A 169 8.74 5.23 -11.14
CA SER A 169 9.71 6.16 -10.53
C SER A 169 10.91 6.47 -11.42
N GLY A 170 10.98 5.86 -12.60
CA GLY A 170 12.03 6.10 -13.59
C GLY A 170 11.79 7.34 -14.42
N GLU A 171 12.86 7.91 -14.96
CA GLU A 171 12.85 9.08 -15.86
C GLU A 171 12.62 8.70 -17.33
N THR A 172 12.24 7.45 -17.59
CA THR A 172 11.85 6.93 -18.90
C THR A 172 10.55 6.16 -18.80
N ASP A 173 9.82 6.04 -19.91
CA ASP A 173 8.65 5.18 -19.98
C ASP A 173 9.04 3.73 -19.64
N GLU A 174 8.25 3.06 -18.80
CA GLU A 174 8.55 1.71 -18.31
C GLU A 174 7.43 0.72 -18.63
N PRO A 175 7.73 -0.37 -19.34
CA PRO A 175 6.77 -1.44 -19.58
C PRO A 175 6.65 -2.32 -18.33
N ILE A 176 5.42 -2.68 -17.98
CA ILE A 176 5.15 -3.65 -16.91
C ILE A 176 4.02 -4.59 -17.36
N GLU A 177 4.17 -5.88 -17.06
CA GLU A 177 3.17 -6.91 -17.33
C GLU A 177 2.81 -7.62 -16.02
N PHE A 178 1.52 -7.86 -15.80
CA PHE A 178 1.03 -8.52 -14.58
C PHE A 178 -0.29 -9.24 -14.82
N SER A 179 -0.63 -10.12 -13.89
CA SER A 179 -1.93 -10.77 -13.84
C SER A 179 -2.83 -10.10 -12.81
N VAL A 180 -4.12 -10.04 -13.12
CA VAL A 180 -5.19 -9.53 -12.25
C VAL A 180 -6.15 -10.64 -11.86
N SER A 181 -6.97 -10.41 -10.84
CA SER A 181 -7.97 -11.40 -10.42
C SER A 181 -9.24 -11.33 -11.27
N THR A 182 -9.60 -10.15 -11.75
CA THR A 182 -10.86 -9.91 -12.46
C THR A 182 -10.68 -10.02 -13.96
N ASP A 183 -11.42 -10.93 -14.60
CA ASP A 183 -11.52 -11.01 -16.06
C ASP A 183 -12.52 -9.97 -16.57
N SER A 184 -12.00 -8.85 -17.07
CA SER A 184 -12.78 -7.66 -17.44
C SER A 184 -12.08 -6.85 -18.51
N THR A 185 -12.82 -5.95 -19.14
CA THR A 185 -12.31 -4.72 -19.74
C THR A 185 -11.94 -3.73 -18.63
N TRP A 186 -10.99 -2.83 -18.93
CA TRP A 186 -10.41 -1.93 -17.94
C TRP A 186 -10.44 -0.50 -18.42
N GLU A 187 -10.95 0.39 -17.58
CA GLU A 187 -10.99 1.83 -17.79
C GLU A 187 -9.79 2.50 -17.10
N THR A 188 -9.13 3.43 -17.78
CA THR A 188 -8.14 4.31 -17.14
C THR A 188 -8.87 5.45 -16.45
N ILE A 189 -8.76 5.54 -15.14
CA ILE A 189 -9.43 6.57 -14.32
C ILE A 189 -8.49 7.65 -13.79
N TYR A 190 -7.18 7.42 -13.87
CA TYR A 190 -6.14 8.40 -13.52
C TYR A 190 -4.86 8.16 -14.32
N GLY A 191 -4.16 9.25 -14.66
CA GLY A 191 -2.98 9.21 -15.52
C GLY A 191 -3.33 8.89 -16.98
N THR A 192 -2.28 8.82 -17.82
CA THR A 192 -2.45 8.50 -19.25
C THR A 192 -1.36 7.52 -19.65
N PRO A 193 -1.63 6.20 -19.72
CA PRO A 193 -0.64 5.24 -20.16
C PRO A 193 -0.29 5.47 -21.65
N LYS A 194 0.96 5.23 -22.04
CA LYS A 194 1.38 5.27 -23.45
C LYS A 194 0.76 4.13 -24.26
N SER A 195 0.54 2.99 -23.61
CA SER A 195 -0.23 1.87 -24.14
C SER A 195 -0.84 1.04 -23.01
N LEU A 196 -1.99 0.45 -23.24
CA LEU A 196 -2.67 -0.48 -22.34
C LEU A 196 -3.24 -1.63 -23.20
N GLN A 197 -2.79 -2.85 -22.93
CA GLN A 197 -3.25 -4.07 -23.60
C GLN A 197 -3.80 -5.02 -22.54
N VAL A 198 -5.00 -5.53 -22.77
CA VAL A 198 -5.68 -6.48 -21.88
C VAL A 198 -5.98 -7.75 -22.66
N THR A 199 -5.56 -8.91 -22.13
CA THR A 199 -5.83 -10.23 -22.71
C THR A 199 -6.25 -11.18 -21.61
N GLY A 200 -7.55 -11.37 -21.44
CA GLY A 200 -8.11 -12.07 -20.28
C GLY A 200 -7.68 -11.40 -18.98
N LYS A 201 -7.04 -12.16 -18.10
CA LYS A 201 -6.51 -11.65 -16.82
C LYS A 201 -5.07 -11.11 -16.89
N LYS A 202 -4.49 -10.97 -18.07
CA LYS A 202 -3.17 -10.39 -18.26
C LYS A 202 -3.26 -8.97 -18.77
N ILE A 203 -2.50 -8.08 -18.14
CA ILE A 203 -2.41 -6.66 -18.51
C ILE A 203 -0.95 -6.33 -18.79
N LYS A 204 -0.73 -5.64 -19.91
CA LYS A 204 0.55 -5.06 -20.27
C LYS A 204 0.34 -3.56 -20.47
N VAL A 205 1.12 -2.76 -19.79
CA VAL A 205 1.01 -1.29 -19.82
C VAL A 205 2.38 -0.65 -19.98
N LEU A 206 2.47 0.42 -20.77
CA LEU A 206 3.63 1.29 -20.85
C LEU A 206 3.32 2.55 -20.05
N VAL A 207 3.95 2.68 -18.88
CA VAL A 207 3.72 3.76 -17.92
C VAL A 207 4.69 4.90 -18.20
N PRO A 208 4.21 6.15 -18.38
CA PRO A 208 5.12 7.28 -18.62
C PRO A 208 6.11 7.49 -17.49
N ALA A 209 7.21 8.15 -17.80
CA ALA A 209 8.22 8.55 -16.83
C ALA A 209 7.59 9.32 -15.66
N LEU A 210 8.08 9.09 -14.45
CA LEU A 210 7.73 9.83 -13.20
C LEU A 210 6.21 10.05 -13.04
N SER A 211 5.43 8.98 -13.27
CA SER A 211 3.98 9.09 -13.23
C SER A 211 3.31 7.86 -12.61
N SER A 212 2.02 7.99 -12.35
CA SER A 212 1.18 6.85 -12.04
C SER A 212 0.01 6.70 -13.02
N VAL A 213 -0.49 5.48 -13.10
CA VAL A 213 -1.70 5.13 -13.83
C VAL A 213 -2.60 4.34 -12.90
N VAL A 214 -3.89 4.69 -12.86
CA VAL A 214 -4.91 3.89 -12.16
C VAL A 214 -5.92 3.40 -13.17
N ILE A 215 -6.09 2.08 -13.22
CA ILE A 215 -7.11 1.43 -14.02
C ILE A 215 -8.14 0.73 -13.13
N LYS A 216 -9.36 0.66 -13.60
CA LYS A 216 -10.52 0.09 -12.92
C LYS A 216 -11.13 -1.01 -13.76
N ALA A 217 -11.41 -2.17 -13.20
CA ALA A 217 -12.18 -3.21 -13.86
C ALA A 217 -13.63 -2.73 -14.07
N GLU A 218 -14.20 -2.91 -15.27
CA GLU A 218 -15.59 -2.56 -15.55
C GLU A 218 -16.58 -3.56 -14.94
N LYS A 219 -16.14 -4.83 -14.81
CA LYS A 219 -16.93 -5.89 -14.17
C LYS A 219 -16.49 -6.10 -12.73
N LYS A 220 -17.41 -6.54 -11.90
CA LYS A 220 -17.08 -7.05 -10.57
C LYS A 220 -16.37 -8.39 -10.67
N HIS A 221 -15.46 -8.61 -9.74
CA HIS A 221 -14.76 -9.89 -9.60
C HIS A 221 -15.74 -11.02 -9.27
N ALA A 222 -15.51 -12.18 -9.89
CA ALA A 222 -16.18 -13.42 -9.56
C ALA A 222 -15.14 -14.53 -9.39
N PRO A 223 -15.17 -15.27 -8.26
CA PRO A 223 -14.25 -16.39 -8.05
C PRO A 223 -14.36 -17.44 -9.15
N SER A 224 -13.21 -17.92 -9.61
CA SER A 224 -13.15 -18.92 -10.70
C SER A 224 -12.99 -20.36 -10.22
N ALA A 225 -12.72 -20.58 -8.92
CA ALA A 225 -12.43 -21.89 -8.35
C ALA A 225 -13.07 -22.08 -6.96
N LYS A 226 -13.24 -23.34 -6.57
CA LYS A 226 -13.68 -23.70 -5.22
C LYS A 226 -12.62 -23.28 -4.21
N LEU A 227 -13.05 -22.54 -3.18
CA LEU A 227 -12.18 -22.10 -2.10
C LEU A 227 -11.60 -23.28 -1.32
N SER A 228 -10.30 -23.26 -1.11
CA SER A 228 -9.59 -24.19 -0.21
C SER A 228 -8.43 -23.46 0.45
N VAL A 229 -7.99 -23.95 1.62
CA VAL A 229 -6.89 -23.36 2.37
C VAL A 229 -6.02 -24.45 2.98
N ASN A 230 -4.71 -24.26 2.91
CA ASN A 230 -3.73 -25.16 3.52
C ASN A 230 -2.89 -24.40 4.55
N LEU A 231 -2.96 -24.84 5.81
CA LEU A 231 -2.11 -24.33 6.89
C LEU A 231 -0.76 -25.04 6.82
N ALA A 232 0.32 -24.29 6.68
CA ALA A 232 1.69 -24.81 6.72
C ALA A 232 2.06 -25.35 8.12
N PRO A 233 3.11 -26.15 8.26
CA PRO A 233 3.69 -26.45 9.57
C PRO A 233 3.97 -25.16 10.35
N ILE A 234 3.69 -25.19 11.65
CA ILE A 234 3.91 -24.06 12.53
C ILE A 234 5.37 -24.07 12.95
N ASP A 235 6.03 -22.91 12.91
CA ASP A 235 7.43 -22.78 13.28
C ASP A 235 7.72 -21.37 13.83
N TYR A 236 8.89 -21.23 14.47
CA TYR A 236 9.42 -19.91 14.81
C TYR A 236 9.83 -19.16 13.55
N ASP A 237 9.57 -17.88 13.53
CA ASP A 237 9.95 -17.06 12.40
C ASP A 237 11.45 -16.75 12.41
N TYR A 238 12.10 -16.88 11.26
CA TYR A 238 13.55 -16.65 11.15
C TYR A 238 13.94 -15.20 11.46
N ALA A 239 13.15 -14.23 10.97
CA ALA A 239 13.43 -12.81 11.16
C ALA A 239 13.00 -12.31 12.55
N THR A 240 12.06 -13.01 13.19
CA THR A 240 11.54 -12.71 14.52
C THR A 240 11.54 -13.97 15.39
N PRO A 241 12.72 -14.47 15.83
CA PRO A 241 12.91 -15.82 16.39
C PRO A 241 12.13 -16.09 17.69
N ASN A 242 11.57 -15.06 18.34
CA ASN A 242 10.73 -15.20 19.52
C ASN A 242 9.22 -15.24 19.20
N TRP A 243 8.87 -15.28 17.92
CA TRP A 243 7.49 -15.28 17.46
C TRP A 243 7.18 -16.55 16.66
N LEU A 244 6.00 -17.11 16.87
CA LEU A 244 5.47 -18.17 16.01
C LEU A 244 4.86 -17.54 14.77
N SER A 245 5.22 -18.07 13.62
CA SER A 245 4.63 -17.72 12.33
C SER A 245 3.60 -18.77 11.94
N LEU A 246 2.33 -18.35 11.79
CA LEU A 246 1.28 -19.16 11.18
C LEU A 246 1.13 -18.71 9.74
N ARG A 247 1.32 -19.66 8.82
CA ARG A 247 1.31 -19.42 7.36
C ARG A 247 0.28 -20.29 6.68
N ALA A 248 -0.43 -19.75 5.72
CA ALA A 248 -1.37 -20.50 4.91
C ALA A 248 -1.23 -20.15 3.44
N THR A 249 -1.64 -21.09 2.59
CA THR A 249 -1.77 -20.86 1.15
C THR A 249 -3.22 -21.09 0.73
N VAL A 250 -3.69 -20.31 -0.23
CA VAL A 250 -4.98 -20.46 -0.89
C VAL A 250 -4.71 -20.47 -2.39
N PRO A 251 -4.98 -21.59 -3.08
CA PRO A 251 -4.81 -21.68 -4.54
C PRO A 251 -5.70 -20.70 -5.29
N GLY A 252 -5.25 -20.32 -6.49
CA GLY A 252 -6.00 -19.44 -7.38
C GLY A 252 -5.70 -17.96 -7.16
N ASP A 253 -6.45 -17.12 -7.83
CA ASP A 253 -6.23 -15.67 -7.97
C ASP A 253 -7.33 -14.82 -7.32
N ASP A 254 -8.23 -15.43 -6.54
CA ASP A 254 -9.32 -14.74 -5.87
C ASP A 254 -8.81 -13.82 -4.75
N PHE A 255 -9.61 -12.81 -4.41
CA PHE A 255 -9.43 -12.00 -3.22
C PHE A 255 -9.92 -12.76 -2.01
N VAL A 256 -9.00 -13.11 -1.13
CA VAL A 256 -9.25 -13.96 0.04
C VAL A 256 -8.63 -13.33 1.27
N GLU A 257 -9.36 -13.41 2.38
CA GLU A 257 -8.86 -13.17 3.73
C GLU A 257 -8.66 -14.52 4.43
N VAL A 258 -7.59 -14.68 5.20
CA VAL A 258 -7.34 -15.87 6.01
C VAL A 258 -7.24 -15.49 7.48
N ASN A 259 -8.21 -15.94 8.28
CA ASN A 259 -8.21 -15.81 9.72
C ASN A 259 -7.46 -16.98 10.35
N PHE A 260 -6.61 -16.72 11.32
CA PHE A 260 -5.86 -17.73 12.06
C PHE A 260 -6.33 -17.80 13.50
N GLN A 261 -6.57 -19.02 13.98
CA GLN A 261 -6.98 -19.26 15.34
C GLN A 261 -6.12 -20.34 15.98
N ILE A 262 -5.89 -20.22 17.28
CA ILE A 262 -5.17 -21.22 18.09
C ILE A 262 -5.95 -21.57 19.34
N ARG A 263 -5.67 -22.77 19.89
CA ARG A 263 -6.11 -23.20 21.22
C ARG A 263 -5.08 -24.13 21.85
N LYS A 264 -5.14 -24.29 23.16
CA LYS A 264 -4.49 -25.43 23.83
C LYS A 264 -5.06 -26.73 23.30
N LYS A 265 -4.23 -27.75 23.07
CA LYS A 265 -4.71 -29.07 22.64
C LYS A 265 -5.76 -29.59 23.61
N GLY A 266 -6.92 -29.98 23.07
CA GLY A 266 -8.06 -30.46 23.84
C GLY A 266 -8.97 -29.38 24.44
N ALA A 267 -8.64 -28.09 24.30
CA ALA A 267 -9.55 -27.02 24.71
C ALA A 267 -10.69 -26.88 23.67
N THR A 268 -11.87 -26.46 24.14
CA THR A 268 -13.05 -26.26 23.27
C THR A 268 -13.02 -24.92 22.55
N LYS A 269 -12.48 -23.87 23.21
CA LYS A 269 -12.51 -22.49 22.71
C LYS A 269 -11.27 -22.16 21.88
N TRP A 270 -11.49 -21.68 20.67
CA TRP A 270 -10.47 -21.10 19.81
C TRP A 270 -10.25 -19.61 20.14
N SER A 271 -9.00 -19.18 20.08
CA SER A 271 -8.60 -17.78 20.23
C SER A 271 -8.15 -17.24 18.88
N ASN A 272 -8.73 -16.11 18.47
CA ASN A 272 -8.32 -15.42 17.25
C ASN A 272 -6.92 -14.83 17.42
N ILE A 273 -6.05 -15.02 16.40
CA ILE A 273 -4.69 -14.47 16.36
C ILE A 273 -4.62 -13.28 15.41
N GLY A 274 -5.34 -13.31 14.32
CA GLY A 274 -5.39 -12.25 13.33
C GLY A 274 -5.95 -12.73 12.01
N THR A 275 -6.18 -11.76 11.10
CA THR A 275 -6.61 -12.00 9.74
C THR A 275 -5.58 -11.40 8.80
N ALA A 276 -5.13 -12.17 7.83
CA ALA A 276 -4.18 -11.74 6.81
C ALA A 276 -4.83 -11.69 5.43
N ASP A 277 -4.40 -10.70 4.63
CA ASP A 277 -4.71 -10.62 3.21
C ASP A 277 -3.60 -11.29 2.40
N ARG A 278 -3.88 -11.58 1.14
CA ARG A 278 -2.89 -12.10 0.20
C ARG A 278 -1.81 -11.04 -0.06
N ARG A 279 -0.55 -11.40 0.17
CA ARG A 279 0.59 -10.50 -0.03
C ARG A 279 1.00 -10.40 -1.50
N THR A 280 1.11 -11.56 -2.16
CA THR A 280 1.42 -11.71 -3.58
C THR A 280 0.63 -12.87 -4.17
N PHE A 281 0.56 -12.99 -5.48
CA PHE A 281 -0.06 -14.16 -6.12
C PHE A 281 0.75 -15.43 -5.90
N GLU A 282 2.02 -15.35 -6.25
CA GLU A 282 2.97 -16.45 -6.15
C GLU A 282 4.31 -15.90 -5.71
N THR A 283 5.01 -16.69 -4.91
CA THR A 283 6.42 -16.46 -4.59
C THR A 283 7.21 -17.69 -5.02
N SER A 284 8.50 -17.57 -5.20
CA SER A 284 9.40 -18.71 -5.45
C SER A 284 9.32 -19.77 -4.36
N GLU A 285 8.86 -19.40 -3.16
CA GLU A 285 8.76 -20.27 -1.99
C GLU A 285 7.38 -20.88 -1.82
N VAL A 286 6.31 -20.24 -2.33
CA VAL A 286 4.93 -20.61 -2.01
C VAL A 286 4.01 -20.37 -3.20
N SER A 287 3.51 -21.44 -3.81
CA SER A 287 2.47 -21.38 -4.84
C SER A 287 1.11 -21.05 -4.23
N GLY A 288 0.32 -20.21 -4.90
CA GLY A 288 -1.04 -19.84 -4.49
C GLY A 288 -1.09 -18.65 -3.51
N GLY A 289 0.02 -17.92 -3.33
CA GLY A 289 0.13 -16.75 -2.45
C GLY A 289 0.27 -17.11 -0.98
N LEU A 290 0.83 -16.19 -0.22
CA LEU A 290 1.13 -16.38 1.20
C LEU A 290 0.26 -15.47 2.06
N PHE A 291 -0.38 -16.10 3.06
CA PHE A 291 -1.06 -15.43 4.17
C PHE A 291 -0.29 -15.74 5.44
N ARG A 292 0.01 -14.74 6.28
CA ARG A 292 0.81 -14.93 7.47
C ARG A 292 0.36 -14.02 8.62
N VAL A 293 0.35 -14.58 9.82
CA VAL A 293 0.21 -13.82 11.06
C VAL A 293 1.26 -14.28 12.07
N PHE A 294 1.55 -13.43 13.05
CA PHE A 294 2.50 -13.72 14.11
C PHE A 294 1.82 -13.77 15.47
N THR A 295 2.33 -14.64 16.36
CA THR A 295 1.90 -14.69 17.76
C THR A 295 3.07 -14.98 18.68
N GLN A 296 3.02 -14.41 19.89
CA GLN A 296 4.06 -14.63 20.89
C GLN A 296 3.80 -15.93 21.65
N PRO A 297 4.70 -16.91 21.62
CA PRO A 297 4.54 -18.19 22.32
C PRO A 297 4.58 -18.04 23.84
N ARG A 298 5.25 -17.01 24.37
CA ARG A 298 5.37 -16.76 25.82
C ARG A 298 4.05 -16.65 26.59
N LYS A 299 2.93 -16.53 25.89
CA LYS A 299 1.57 -16.61 26.49
C LYS A 299 1.23 -18.02 27.00
N TYR A 300 2.02 -19.01 26.61
CA TYR A 300 1.82 -20.41 26.99
C TYR A 300 3.08 -20.92 27.74
N PRO A 301 2.92 -21.69 28.83
CA PRO A 301 4.05 -22.35 29.48
C PRO A 301 4.81 -23.25 28.52
N SER A 302 6.14 -23.35 28.71
CA SER A 302 6.99 -24.28 27.94
C SER A 302 6.44 -25.72 28.05
N GLY A 303 6.51 -26.46 26.95
CA GLY A 303 5.96 -27.82 26.83
C GLY A 303 4.46 -27.88 26.52
N THR A 304 3.76 -26.74 26.47
CA THR A 304 2.34 -26.69 26.05
C THR A 304 2.21 -27.09 24.59
N THR A 305 1.29 -28.00 24.28
CA THR A 305 0.89 -28.29 22.91
C THR A 305 -0.28 -27.39 22.53
N ILE A 306 -0.13 -26.64 21.45
CA ILE A 306 -1.19 -25.83 20.83
C ILE A 306 -1.71 -26.52 19.56
N GLU A 307 -2.94 -26.22 19.21
CA GLU A 307 -3.56 -26.53 17.93
C GLU A 307 -3.84 -25.22 17.20
N ALA A 308 -3.64 -25.20 15.89
CA ALA A 308 -3.96 -24.06 15.04
C ALA A 308 -4.79 -24.48 13.83
N ILE A 309 -5.61 -23.52 13.35
CA ILE A 309 -6.44 -23.64 12.16
C ILE A 309 -6.40 -22.35 11.37
N ALA A 310 -6.43 -22.44 10.04
CA ALA A 310 -6.64 -21.32 9.13
C ALA A 310 -8.05 -21.42 8.53
N ILE A 311 -8.74 -20.29 8.47
CA ILE A 311 -10.10 -20.14 7.96
C ILE A 311 -10.06 -19.11 6.85
N ALA A 312 -10.23 -19.55 5.61
CA ALA A 312 -10.27 -18.67 4.45
C ALA A 312 -11.71 -18.23 4.16
N LYS A 313 -11.87 -16.97 3.79
CA LYS A 313 -13.11 -16.39 3.28
C LYS A 313 -12.82 -15.66 1.97
N ASN A 314 -13.57 -15.96 0.92
CA ASN A 314 -13.40 -15.32 -0.37
C ASN A 314 -14.29 -14.09 -0.56
N SER A 315 -14.15 -13.45 -1.75
CA SER A 315 -14.85 -12.24 -2.14
C SER A 315 -16.39 -12.36 -2.20
N VAL A 316 -16.93 -13.56 -2.30
CA VAL A 316 -18.39 -13.83 -2.33
C VAL A 316 -18.92 -14.42 -1.03
N GLY A 317 -18.05 -14.58 -0.03
CA GLY A 317 -18.44 -15.02 1.31
C GLY A 317 -18.35 -16.53 1.55
N ASP A 318 -17.83 -17.33 0.60
CA ASP A 318 -17.55 -18.76 0.85
C ASP A 318 -16.48 -18.91 1.91
N ILE A 319 -16.58 -19.95 2.72
CA ILE A 319 -15.65 -20.23 3.82
C ILE A 319 -15.05 -21.64 3.64
N ALA A 320 -13.74 -21.73 3.85
CA ALA A 320 -13.00 -22.99 3.89
C ALA A 320 -12.12 -23.08 5.14
N TYR A 321 -11.96 -24.30 5.65
CA TYR A 321 -11.16 -24.59 6.83
C TYR A 321 -9.97 -25.47 6.45
N SER A 322 -8.79 -25.17 7.01
CA SER A 322 -7.63 -26.04 6.88
C SER A 322 -7.76 -27.27 7.79
N LYS A 323 -6.87 -28.25 7.59
CA LYS A 323 -6.60 -29.24 8.64
C LYS A 323 -6.02 -28.55 9.86
N VAL A 324 -6.34 -29.06 11.05
CA VAL A 324 -5.73 -28.61 12.31
C VAL A 324 -4.26 -29.06 12.36
N ARG A 325 -3.39 -28.18 12.75
CA ARG A 325 -1.97 -28.45 12.99
C ARG A 325 -1.65 -28.31 14.48
N THR A 326 -0.71 -29.11 14.95
CA THR A 326 -0.22 -29.07 16.34
C THR A 326 1.23 -28.57 16.36
N PHE A 327 1.56 -27.85 17.43
CA PHE A 327 2.92 -27.39 17.71
C PHE A 327 3.17 -27.43 19.22
N LYS A 328 4.39 -27.82 19.63
CA LYS A 328 4.80 -27.84 21.03
C LYS A 328 5.69 -26.63 21.30
N ILE A 329 5.28 -25.78 22.24
CA ILE A 329 6.01 -24.59 22.71
C ILE A 329 7.17 -24.98 23.61
#